data_2cf98adc4160f563259f8a837b89d1ce
#
_entry.id   2cf98adc4160f563259f8a837b89d1ce
#
_cell.length_a   1.000
_cell.length_b   1.000
_cell.length_c   1.000
_cell.angle_alpha   90.00
_cell.angle_beta   90.00
_cell.angle_gamma   90.00
#
_symmetry.space_group_name_H-M   'P 1'
#
loop_
_entity.id
_entity.type
_entity.pdbx_description
1 polymer ?
#
loop_
_entity_poly.entity_id
_entity_poly.type
_entity_poly.pdbx_seq_one_letter_code
_entity_poly.pdbx_strand_id
1 'polypeptide(L)'
;MDRGRRVRISKLLSFGLRHDPAALGLVLDANGWVAVGDVLAGLVKHGEEVTRADLEEVVATSDKQRFALSEDKARIRANQGHSVDVDLGLAPSVPPELLFHGTSAKVEDAIRREGLRAGERTHVHLSADLDTAMIVARRRAGPHVILRVRARAMHDDGRPFFVSENGVWLTEHVPPEYVLPDEARSP
;
A
#
# COMPACT_ATOMS: atom_id res chain seq x y z
N MET A 1 11.22 19.11 11.71
CA MET A 1 11.32 17.85 12.52
C MET A 1 12.56 17.06 12.09
N ASP A 2 13.27 16.36 13.02
CA ASP A 2 14.38 15.48 12.61
C ASP A 2 13.89 14.21 11.88
N ARG A 3 14.80 13.59 11.09
CA ARG A 3 14.47 12.42 10.27
C ARG A 3 14.01 11.21 11.09
N GLY A 4 14.63 10.97 12.25
CA GLY A 4 14.32 9.82 13.09
C GLY A 4 12.90 9.90 13.65
N ARG A 5 12.53 11.07 14.18
CA ARG A 5 11.19 11.36 14.70
C ARG A 5 10.14 11.26 13.61
N ARG A 6 10.40 11.83 12.44
CA ARG A 6 9.49 11.71 11.27
C ARG A 6 9.22 10.26 10.88
N VAL A 7 10.25 9.40 10.87
CA VAL A 7 10.09 7.98 10.58
C VAL A 7 9.25 7.27 11.64
N ARG A 8 9.45 7.57 12.94
CA ARG A 8 8.63 6.99 14.02
C ARG A 8 7.17 7.37 13.89
N ILE A 9 6.89 8.66 13.69
CA ILE A 9 5.50 9.15 13.50
C ILE A 9 4.87 8.50 12.27
N SER A 10 5.58 8.46 11.13
CA SER A 10 5.08 7.80 9.91
C SER A 10 4.78 6.30 10.11
N LYS A 11 5.56 5.59 10.96
CA LYS A 11 5.27 4.19 11.30
C LYS A 11 4.01 4.06 12.17
N LEU A 12 3.86 4.90 13.20
CA LEU A 12 2.67 4.91 14.05
C LEU A 12 1.41 5.23 13.25
N LEU A 13 1.47 6.26 12.39
CA LEU A 13 0.38 6.59 11.47
C LEU A 13 0.04 5.42 10.54
N SER A 14 1.06 4.78 9.95
CA SER A 14 0.83 3.62 9.07
C SER A 14 0.19 2.47 9.81
N PHE A 15 0.56 2.23 11.06
CA PHE A 15 -0.02 1.18 11.89
C PHE A 15 -1.47 1.50 12.24
N GLY A 16 -1.75 2.67 12.79
CA GLY A 16 -3.10 3.07 13.21
C GLY A 16 -4.07 3.22 12.03
N LEU A 17 -3.63 3.82 10.93
CA LEU A 17 -4.53 4.07 9.79
C LEU A 17 -4.75 2.87 8.87
N ARG A 18 -3.99 1.77 9.01
CA ARG A 18 -4.07 0.62 8.10
C ARG A 18 -4.38 -0.70 8.78
N HIS A 19 -3.90 -0.89 10.01
CA HIS A 19 -3.87 -2.21 10.63
C HIS A 19 -4.61 -2.27 11.96
N ASP A 20 -4.39 -1.31 12.84
CA ASP A 20 -5.02 -1.27 14.16
C ASP A 20 -5.37 0.18 14.56
N PRO A 21 -6.51 0.71 14.09
CA PRO A 21 -6.98 2.03 14.49
C PRO A 21 -7.20 2.16 15.99
N ALA A 22 -7.67 1.09 16.63
CA ALA A 22 -7.96 1.09 18.05
C ALA A 22 -6.73 1.30 18.93
N ALA A 23 -5.54 0.84 18.48
CA ALA A 23 -4.28 1.07 19.17
C ALA A 23 -3.96 2.57 19.34
N LEU A 24 -4.37 3.42 18.40
CA LEU A 24 -4.28 4.88 18.50
C LEU A 24 -5.58 5.53 18.98
N GLY A 25 -6.60 4.75 19.36
CA GLY A 25 -7.92 5.26 19.75
C GLY A 25 -8.67 5.91 18.58
N LEU A 26 -8.43 5.47 17.35
CA LEU A 26 -9.05 6.01 16.15
C LEU A 26 -10.27 5.19 15.74
N VAL A 27 -11.25 5.88 15.16
CA VAL A 27 -12.38 5.26 14.45
C VAL A 27 -12.36 5.80 13.03
N LEU A 28 -12.07 4.91 12.07
CA LEU A 28 -12.06 5.25 10.65
C LEU A 28 -13.50 5.25 10.12
N ASP A 29 -13.81 6.15 9.21
CA ASP A 29 -15.04 6.04 8.43
C ASP A 29 -14.92 4.92 7.36
N ALA A 30 -16.01 4.67 6.62
CA ALA A 30 -16.06 3.62 5.60
C ALA A 30 -14.98 3.77 4.52
N ASN A 31 -14.47 4.99 4.28
CA ASN A 31 -13.44 5.28 3.30
C ASN A 31 -12.04 5.50 3.91
N GLY A 32 -11.87 5.13 5.17
CA GLY A 32 -10.59 5.18 5.89
C GLY A 32 -10.19 6.56 6.40
N TRP A 33 -11.08 7.55 6.34
CA TRP A 33 -10.82 8.88 6.89
C TRP A 33 -11.03 8.94 8.40
N VAL A 34 -10.21 9.75 9.06
CA VAL A 34 -10.33 10.08 10.48
C VAL A 34 -9.96 11.53 10.69
N ALA A 35 -10.53 12.17 11.72
CA ALA A 35 -10.21 13.56 12.05
C ALA A 35 -8.73 13.70 12.44
N VAL A 36 -8.07 14.75 11.93
CA VAL A 36 -6.68 15.08 12.28
C VAL A 36 -6.52 15.27 13.78
N GLY A 37 -7.51 15.88 14.45
CA GLY A 37 -7.49 16.07 15.91
C GLY A 37 -7.38 14.75 16.69
N ASP A 38 -8.12 13.73 16.27
CA ASP A 38 -8.10 12.40 16.91
C ASP A 38 -6.73 11.72 16.72
N VAL A 39 -6.16 11.87 15.52
CA VAL A 39 -4.81 11.35 15.23
C VAL A 39 -3.76 12.01 16.11
N LEU A 40 -3.78 13.34 16.25
CA LEU A 40 -2.86 14.06 17.14
C LEU A 40 -3.02 13.62 18.58
N ALA A 41 -4.24 13.49 19.08
CA ALA A 41 -4.52 12.98 20.41
C ALA A 41 -4.02 11.53 20.62
N GLY A 42 -4.19 10.68 19.61
CA GLY A 42 -3.69 9.31 19.62
C GLY A 42 -2.17 9.24 19.67
N LEU A 43 -1.47 10.06 18.88
CA LEU A 43 0.00 10.13 18.89
C LEU A 43 0.55 10.60 20.24
N VAL A 44 -0.08 11.58 20.90
CA VAL A 44 0.29 12.03 22.26
C VAL A 44 0.24 10.89 23.26
N LYS A 45 -0.78 10.03 23.22
CA LYS A 45 -0.90 8.85 24.10
C LYS A 45 0.25 7.86 23.91
N HIS A 46 0.89 7.88 22.74
CA HIS A 46 2.07 7.07 22.42
C HIS A 46 3.42 7.81 22.60
N GLY A 47 3.41 8.95 23.30
CA GLY A 47 4.60 9.71 23.63
C GLY A 47 5.15 10.59 22.49
N GLU A 48 4.36 10.80 21.45
CA GLU A 48 4.74 11.68 20.33
C GLU A 48 3.87 12.95 20.35
N GLU A 49 4.41 14.02 20.92
CA GLU A 49 3.77 15.35 20.88
C GLU A 49 3.95 15.96 19.47
N VAL A 50 2.95 15.78 18.62
CA VAL A 50 2.97 16.20 17.22
C VAL A 50 2.01 17.36 17.04
N THR A 51 2.50 18.47 16.50
CA THR A 51 1.64 19.58 16.07
C THR A 51 0.98 19.28 14.72
N ARG A 52 -0.04 20.04 14.37
CA ARG A 52 -0.66 19.95 13.05
C ARG A 52 0.36 20.19 11.93
N ALA A 53 1.24 21.18 12.09
CA ALA A 53 2.29 21.48 11.12
C ALA A 53 3.29 20.32 10.96
N ASP A 54 3.66 19.65 12.07
CA ASP A 54 4.49 18.45 12.03
C ASP A 54 3.80 17.30 11.26
N LEU A 55 2.50 17.09 11.47
CA LEU A 55 1.74 16.07 10.75
C LEU A 55 1.70 16.37 9.25
N GLU A 56 1.42 17.62 8.87
CA GLU A 56 1.43 18.06 7.48
C GLU A 56 2.83 17.87 6.84
N GLU A 57 3.91 18.15 7.57
CA GLU A 57 5.28 17.87 7.13
C GLU A 57 5.50 16.36 6.89
N VAL A 58 5.05 15.50 7.81
CA VAL A 58 5.15 14.03 7.65
C VAL A 58 4.42 13.56 6.40
N VAL A 59 3.23 14.09 6.12
CA VAL A 59 2.45 13.76 4.93
C VAL A 59 3.17 14.25 3.68
N ALA A 60 3.57 15.51 3.63
CA ALA A 60 4.17 16.15 2.46
C ALA A 60 5.55 15.58 2.10
N THR A 61 6.35 15.19 3.10
CA THR A 61 7.71 14.65 2.91
C THR A 61 7.77 13.13 2.81
N SER A 62 6.61 12.46 2.75
CA SER A 62 6.56 11.01 2.57
C SER A 62 6.96 10.60 1.17
N ASP A 63 8.16 10.06 0.97
CA ASP A 63 8.66 9.56 -0.32
C ASP A 63 7.68 8.64 -1.07
N LYS A 64 6.75 8.02 -0.34
CA LYS A 64 5.79 7.05 -0.86
C LYS A 64 4.36 7.56 -0.79
N GLN A 65 4.15 8.82 -0.48
CA GLN A 65 2.81 9.43 -0.37
C GLN A 65 1.82 8.47 0.32
N ARG A 66 2.19 8.00 1.53
CA ARG A 66 1.42 6.97 2.26
C ARG A 66 0.08 7.44 2.74
N PHE A 67 -0.07 8.75 2.93
CA PHE A 67 -1.21 9.39 3.54
C PHE A 67 -1.72 10.52 2.66
N ALA A 68 -3.02 10.76 2.71
CA ALA A 68 -3.67 11.92 2.13
C ALA A 68 -4.36 12.73 3.22
N LEU A 69 -4.34 14.06 3.07
CA LEU A 69 -5.20 14.98 3.80
C LEU A 69 -6.40 15.34 2.92
N SER A 70 -7.55 15.54 3.55
CA SER A 70 -8.70 16.13 2.86
C SER A 70 -8.38 17.58 2.40
N GLU A 71 -9.15 18.11 1.47
CA GLU A 71 -8.93 19.44 0.90
C GLU A 71 -8.88 20.55 1.98
N ASP A 72 -9.77 20.45 2.98
CA ASP A 72 -9.82 21.34 4.16
C ASP A 72 -8.75 20.97 5.22
N LYS A 73 -7.97 19.91 4.98
CA LYS A 73 -6.98 19.35 5.90
C LYS A 73 -7.55 18.92 7.26
N ALA A 74 -8.86 18.79 7.39
CA ALA A 74 -9.50 18.39 8.64
C ALA A 74 -9.41 16.89 8.91
N ARG A 75 -9.25 16.08 7.86
CA ARG A 75 -9.16 14.62 7.93
C ARG A 75 -7.91 14.09 7.26
N ILE A 76 -7.51 12.89 7.68
CA ILE A 76 -6.37 12.15 7.12
C ILE A 76 -6.78 10.69 6.88
N ARG A 77 -6.21 10.06 5.85
CA ARG A 77 -6.32 8.62 5.60
C ARG A 77 -5.01 8.05 5.08
N ALA A 78 -4.87 6.73 5.11
CA ALA A 78 -3.84 6.05 4.33
C ALA A 78 -4.33 5.83 2.89
N ASN A 79 -3.42 5.98 1.91
CA ASN A 79 -3.75 5.86 0.48
C ASN A 79 -3.99 4.43 0.03
N GLN A 80 -3.41 3.44 0.73
CA GLN A 80 -3.58 2.01 0.43
C GLN A 80 -2.90 1.14 1.52
N GLY A 81 -3.07 -0.18 1.43
CA GLY A 81 -2.34 -1.16 2.25
C GLY A 81 -3.06 -1.52 3.56
N HIS A 82 -4.37 -1.30 3.61
CA HIS A 82 -5.21 -1.65 4.75
C HIS A 82 -5.32 -3.17 4.94
N SER A 83 -5.35 -3.60 6.19
CA SER A 83 -5.80 -4.91 6.62
C SER A 83 -7.12 -4.84 7.40
N VAL A 84 -7.60 -3.63 7.65
CA VAL A 84 -8.95 -3.35 8.15
C VAL A 84 -9.90 -3.16 6.98
N ASP A 85 -11.18 -3.39 7.21
CA ASP A 85 -12.22 -3.25 6.18
C ASP A 85 -12.45 -1.76 5.87
N VAL A 86 -11.96 -1.34 4.72
CA VAL A 86 -12.06 0.05 4.22
C VAL A 86 -12.27 0.01 2.72
N ASP A 87 -13.31 0.69 2.26
CA ASP A 87 -13.52 0.99 0.84
C ASP A 87 -12.90 2.36 0.51
N LEU A 88 -11.79 2.36 -0.20
CA LEU A 88 -11.12 3.61 -0.59
C LEU A 88 -11.92 4.43 -1.61
N GLY A 89 -13.02 3.90 -2.13
CA GLY A 89 -13.84 4.57 -3.15
C GLY A 89 -13.11 4.78 -4.48
N LEU A 90 -12.17 3.89 -4.79
CA LEU A 90 -11.39 3.99 -6.03
C LEU A 90 -12.24 3.54 -7.22
N ALA A 91 -12.25 4.33 -8.28
CA ALA A 91 -12.89 3.93 -9.53
C ALA A 91 -12.07 2.83 -10.22
N PRO A 92 -12.73 1.84 -10.87
CA PRO A 92 -12.03 0.89 -11.71
C PRO A 92 -11.21 1.59 -12.79
N SER A 93 -10.01 1.10 -13.03
CA SER A 93 -9.06 1.69 -13.97
C SER A 93 -8.51 0.62 -14.90
N VAL A 94 -8.31 0.99 -16.17
CA VAL A 94 -7.74 0.09 -17.18
C VAL A 94 -6.23 0.00 -16.98
N PRO A 95 -5.67 -1.17 -16.65
CA PRO A 95 -4.24 -1.30 -16.40
C PRO A 95 -3.41 -1.30 -17.70
N PRO A 96 -2.09 -1.05 -17.62
CA PRO A 96 -1.17 -1.31 -18.72
C PRO A 96 -1.10 -2.82 -19.01
N GLU A 97 -0.42 -3.20 -20.12
CA GLU A 97 -0.21 -4.59 -20.49
C GLU A 97 0.37 -5.43 -19.34
N LEU A 98 1.42 -4.90 -18.72
CA LEU A 98 2.11 -5.55 -17.62
C LEU A 98 2.12 -4.67 -16.37
N LEU A 99 1.95 -5.34 -15.24
CA LEU A 99 2.25 -4.81 -13.91
C LEU A 99 3.27 -5.74 -13.23
N PHE A 100 3.91 -5.25 -12.18
CA PHE A 100 5.04 -5.93 -11.54
C PHE A 100 4.78 -6.18 -10.05
N HIS A 101 5.24 -7.35 -9.56
CA HIS A 101 5.17 -7.68 -8.14
C HIS A 101 6.54 -8.12 -7.62
N GLY A 102 7.13 -7.29 -6.77
CA GLY A 102 8.40 -7.60 -6.10
C GLY A 102 8.18 -8.36 -4.80
N THR A 103 8.76 -9.56 -4.68
CA THR A 103 8.59 -10.40 -3.48
C THR A 103 9.85 -11.22 -3.16
N SER A 104 9.78 -12.04 -2.09
CA SER A 104 10.84 -12.99 -1.75
C SER A 104 10.81 -14.20 -2.68
N ALA A 105 11.96 -14.65 -3.14
CA ALA A 105 12.08 -15.87 -3.95
C ALA A 105 11.53 -17.14 -3.24
N LYS A 106 11.46 -17.13 -1.91
CA LYS A 106 10.93 -18.26 -1.12
C LYS A 106 9.45 -18.57 -1.40
N VAL A 107 8.67 -17.58 -1.85
CA VAL A 107 7.23 -17.74 -2.09
C VAL A 107 6.90 -17.88 -3.57
N GLU A 108 7.89 -17.83 -4.45
CA GLU A 108 7.71 -17.88 -5.90
C GLU A 108 6.93 -19.11 -6.37
N ASP A 109 7.33 -20.30 -5.92
CA ASP A 109 6.67 -21.56 -6.30
C ASP A 109 5.21 -21.65 -5.83
N ALA A 110 4.92 -21.09 -4.65
CA ALA A 110 3.54 -21.01 -4.17
C ALA A 110 2.71 -20.05 -5.04
N ILE A 111 3.27 -18.91 -5.42
CA ILE A 111 2.60 -17.94 -6.29
C ILE A 111 2.35 -18.52 -7.67
N ARG A 112 3.27 -19.31 -8.22
CA ARG A 112 3.09 -19.98 -9.52
C ARG A 112 1.96 -20.99 -9.50
N ARG A 113 1.71 -21.66 -8.38
CA ARG A 113 0.61 -22.64 -8.23
C ARG A 113 -0.72 -21.97 -7.88
N GLU A 114 -0.72 -20.95 -7.03
CA GLU A 114 -1.91 -20.41 -6.39
C GLU A 114 -2.26 -19.00 -6.84
N GLY A 115 -1.37 -18.35 -7.58
CA GLY A 115 -1.49 -16.93 -7.93
C GLY A 115 -1.05 -16.00 -6.78
N LEU A 116 -1.20 -14.69 -7.02
CA LEU A 116 -0.93 -13.68 -6.01
C LEU A 116 -2.20 -13.42 -5.18
N ARG A 117 -2.08 -13.61 -3.88
CA ARG A 117 -3.14 -13.31 -2.91
C ARG A 117 -2.77 -12.08 -2.08
N ALA A 118 -3.78 -11.34 -1.64
CA ALA A 118 -3.61 -10.14 -0.83
C ALA A 118 -2.97 -10.41 0.56
N GLY A 119 -3.10 -11.64 1.07
CA GLY A 119 -2.68 -12.00 2.42
C GLY A 119 -3.56 -11.30 3.46
N GLU A 120 -2.94 -10.63 4.42
CA GLU A 120 -3.66 -9.86 5.45
C GLU A 120 -4.25 -8.54 4.92
N ARG A 121 -3.95 -8.15 3.70
CA ARG A 121 -4.45 -6.89 3.10
C ARG A 121 -5.75 -7.14 2.33
N THR A 122 -6.44 -6.05 2.03
CA THR A 122 -7.66 -6.09 1.21
C THR A 122 -7.36 -6.35 -0.27
N HIS A 123 -6.16 -5.98 -0.75
CA HIS A 123 -5.79 -6.08 -2.16
C HIS A 123 -4.34 -6.55 -2.35
N VAL A 124 -4.09 -7.20 -3.49
CA VAL A 124 -2.75 -7.39 -4.05
C VAL A 124 -2.24 -6.04 -4.54
N HIS A 125 -0.97 -5.73 -4.23
CA HIS A 125 -0.30 -4.49 -4.63
C HIS A 125 0.65 -4.76 -5.77
N LEU A 126 0.52 -4.02 -6.86
CA LEU A 126 1.33 -4.12 -8.05
C LEU A 126 1.97 -2.78 -8.38
N SER A 127 3.15 -2.81 -8.97
CA SER A 127 3.89 -1.63 -9.42
C SER A 127 3.71 -1.42 -10.92
N ALA A 128 3.66 -0.17 -11.35
CA ALA A 128 3.57 0.17 -12.78
C ALA A 128 4.85 -0.11 -13.54
N ASP A 129 5.99 -0.14 -12.86
CA ASP A 129 7.32 -0.30 -13.44
C ASP A 129 8.21 -1.26 -12.64
N LEU A 130 9.26 -1.74 -13.32
CA LEU A 130 10.21 -2.71 -12.79
C LEU A 130 11.06 -2.13 -11.64
N ASP A 131 11.48 -0.87 -11.75
CA ASP A 131 12.35 -0.23 -10.75
C ASP A 131 11.62 -0.09 -9.41
N THR A 132 10.38 0.34 -9.43
CA THR A 132 9.52 0.40 -8.24
C THR A 132 9.32 -0.99 -7.64
N ALA A 133 9.05 -2.02 -8.45
CA ALA A 133 8.91 -3.38 -7.97
C ALA A 133 10.20 -3.91 -7.34
N MET A 134 11.36 -3.59 -7.91
CA MET A 134 12.68 -3.92 -7.36
C MET A 134 12.91 -3.26 -5.99
N ILE A 135 12.58 -1.97 -5.86
CA ILE A 135 12.66 -1.25 -4.58
C ILE A 135 11.75 -1.92 -3.53
N VAL A 136 10.56 -2.38 -3.92
CA VAL A 136 9.64 -3.10 -3.02
C VAL A 136 10.23 -4.45 -2.61
N ALA A 137 10.76 -5.22 -3.56
CA ALA A 137 11.36 -6.54 -3.29
C ALA A 137 12.51 -6.47 -2.30
N ARG A 138 13.41 -5.49 -2.46
CA ARG A 138 14.61 -5.27 -1.61
C ARG A 138 14.29 -4.93 -0.14
N ARG A 139 13.04 -4.65 0.21
CA ARG A 139 12.63 -4.46 1.63
C ARG A 139 12.61 -5.76 2.42
N ARG A 140 12.58 -6.89 1.74
CA ARG A 140 12.62 -8.22 2.34
C ARG A 140 14.06 -8.72 2.38
N ALA A 141 14.44 -9.40 3.46
CA ALA A 141 15.74 -10.01 3.55
C ALA A 141 15.86 -11.24 2.64
N GLY A 142 17.06 -11.49 2.09
CA GLY A 142 17.37 -12.66 1.27
C GLY A 142 17.07 -12.46 -0.23
N PRO A 143 17.14 -13.54 -1.02
CA PRO A 143 16.87 -13.51 -2.45
C PRO A 143 15.43 -13.04 -2.74
N HIS A 144 15.29 -12.25 -3.78
CA HIS A 144 14.01 -11.70 -4.22
C HIS A 144 13.80 -11.95 -5.71
N VAL A 145 12.54 -11.88 -6.12
CA VAL A 145 12.08 -12.09 -7.49
C VAL A 145 11.08 -11.00 -7.87
N ILE A 146 11.09 -10.63 -9.14
CA ILE A 146 10.07 -9.76 -9.72
C ILE A 146 9.20 -10.59 -10.65
N LEU A 147 7.93 -10.69 -10.31
CA LEU A 147 6.93 -11.35 -11.12
C LEU A 147 6.24 -10.31 -12.01
N ARG A 148 5.99 -10.67 -13.25
CA ARG A 148 5.21 -9.87 -14.20
C ARG A 148 3.79 -10.39 -14.24
N VAL A 149 2.82 -9.50 -14.26
CA VAL A 149 1.38 -9.81 -14.32
C VAL A 149 0.83 -9.30 -15.64
N ARG A 150 0.19 -10.16 -16.42
CA ARG A 150 -0.54 -9.79 -17.64
C ARG A 150 -1.85 -9.06 -17.28
N ALA A 151 -1.66 -7.81 -16.80
CA ALA A 151 -2.74 -7.06 -16.16
C ALA A 151 -3.86 -6.68 -17.15
N ARG A 152 -3.50 -6.30 -18.39
CA ARG A 152 -4.47 -5.97 -19.42
C ARG A 152 -5.32 -7.20 -19.78
N ALA A 153 -4.70 -8.34 -20.04
CA ALA A 153 -5.42 -9.57 -20.34
C ALA A 153 -6.38 -9.96 -19.20
N MET A 154 -5.90 -9.87 -17.95
CA MET A 154 -6.71 -10.14 -16.77
C MET A 154 -7.90 -9.16 -16.63
N HIS A 155 -7.70 -7.88 -16.99
CA HIS A 155 -8.76 -6.87 -17.01
C HIS A 155 -9.80 -7.17 -18.11
N ASP A 156 -9.35 -7.52 -19.31
CA ASP A 156 -10.21 -7.84 -20.45
C ASP A 156 -11.07 -9.09 -20.17
N ASP A 157 -10.58 -9.98 -19.30
CA ASP A 157 -11.33 -11.13 -18.77
C ASP A 157 -12.25 -10.74 -17.58
N GLY A 158 -12.50 -9.44 -17.38
CA GLY A 158 -13.50 -8.91 -16.46
C GLY A 158 -13.02 -8.72 -15.01
N ARG A 159 -11.73 -8.79 -14.72
CA ARG A 159 -11.21 -8.59 -13.37
C ARG A 159 -10.86 -7.12 -13.12
N PRO A 160 -11.39 -6.50 -12.06
CA PRO A 160 -11.19 -5.08 -11.82
C PRO A 160 -9.78 -4.78 -11.32
N PHE A 161 -9.28 -3.63 -11.76
CA PHE A 161 -8.08 -2.98 -11.23
C PHE A 161 -8.41 -1.57 -10.75
N PHE A 162 -7.68 -1.12 -9.75
CA PHE A 162 -7.80 0.21 -9.19
C PHE A 162 -6.41 0.84 -9.08
N VAL A 163 -6.35 2.16 -9.04
CA VAL A 163 -5.10 2.90 -8.80
C VAL A 163 -5.28 3.78 -7.57
N SER A 164 -4.42 3.61 -6.59
CA SER A 164 -4.38 4.49 -5.43
C SER A 164 -3.76 5.85 -5.79
N GLU A 165 -4.01 6.88 -4.99
CA GLU A 165 -3.50 8.24 -5.23
C GLU A 165 -1.97 8.30 -5.38
N ASN A 166 -1.25 7.37 -4.77
CA ASN A 166 0.21 7.26 -4.88
C ASN A 166 0.68 6.27 -5.97
N GLY A 167 -0.17 5.97 -6.96
CA GLY A 167 0.19 5.22 -8.15
C GLY A 167 0.37 3.70 -7.96
N VAL A 168 -0.06 3.15 -6.84
CA VAL A 168 -0.03 1.70 -6.63
C VAL A 168 -1.27 1.07 -7.25
N TRP A 169 -1.06 0.06 -8.10
CA TRP A 169 -2.13 -0.73 -8.69
C TRP A 169 -2.63 -1.78 -7.71
N LEU A 170 -3.94 -1.93 -7.64
CA LEU A 170 -4.65 -2.78 -6.70
C LEU A 170 -5.59 -3.71 -7.45
N THR A 171 -5.65 -4.97 -7.05
CA THR A 171 -6.64 -5.96 -7.48
C THR A 171 -6.85 -6.97 -6.36
N GLU A 172 -7.97 -7.67 -6.32
CA GLU A 172 -8.28 -8.61 -5.23
C GLU A 172 -7.36 -9.83 -5.23
N HIS A 173 -7.12 -10.39 -6.41
CA HIS A 173 -6.34 -11.60 -6.61
C HIS A 173 -5.78 -11.64 -8.02
N VAL A 174 -4.58 -12.21 -8.21
CA VAL A 174 -4.03 -12.50 -9.53
C VAL A 174 -3.94 -14.01 -9.71
N PRO A 175 -4.79 -14.62 -10.54
CA PRO A 175 -4.72 -16.05 -10.84
C PRO A 175 -3.36 -16.46 -11.45
N PRO A 176 -2.91 -17.70 -11.25
CA PRO A 176 -1.57 -18.13 -11.68
C PRO A 176 -1.33 -18.02 -13.18
N GLU A 177 -2.36 -18.19 -14.02
CA GLU A 177 -2.28 -18.08 -15.49
C GLU A 177 -1.90 -16.69 -15.99
N TYR A 178 -2.05 -15.63 -15.16
CA TYR A 178 -1.64 -14.27 -15.49
C TYR A 178 -0.26 -13.91 -14.93
N VAL A 179 0.35 -14.78 -14.14
CA VAL A 179 1.68 -14.56 -13.56
C VAL A 179 2.75 -15.10 -14.49
N LEU A 180 3.57 -14.23 -15.06
CA LEU A 180 4.71 -14.58 -15.90
C LEU A 180 5.97 -14.80 -15.04
N PRO A 181 6.87 -15.70 -15.48
CA PRO A 181 8.16 -15.91 -14.84
C PRO A 181 9.04 -14.65 -14.91
N ASP A 182 10.03 -14.58 -14.00
CA ASP A 182 11.12 -13.62 -14.08
C ASP A 182 12.02 -13.96 -15.28
N GLU A 183 12.17 -13.02 -16.23
CA GLU A 183 13.04 -13.22 -17.41
C GLU A 183 14.52 -13.37 -17.05
N ALA A 184 14.96 -12.83 -15.91
CA ALA A 184 16.34 -12.94 -15.47
C ALA A 184 16.75 -14.37 -15.07
N ARG A 185 15.82 -15.32 -15.06
CA ARG A 185 16.02 -16.74 -14.71
C ARG A 185 15.57 -17.72 -15.80
N SER A 186 15.37 -17.26 -17.03
CA SER A 186 15.26 -18.18 -18.16
C SER A 186 16.64 -18.83 -18.40
N PRO A 187 16.69 -20.18 -18.51
CA PRO A 187 17.92 -20.93 -18.67
C PRO A 187 18.68 -20.57 -19.95
#